data_882829ddb2d3bac4c9892de9cf8d5cde
#
_entry.id   882829ddb2d3bac4c9892de9cf8d5cde
#
_cell.length_a   1.000
_cell.length_b   1.000
_cell.length_c   1.000
_cell.angle_alpha   90.00
_cell.angle_beta   90.00
_cell.angle_gamma   90.00
#
_symmetry.space_group_name_H-M   'P 1'
#
loop_
_entity.id
_entity.type
_entity.pdbx_description
1 polymer ?
#
loop_
_entity_poly.entity_id
_entity_poly.type
_entity_poly.pdbx_seq_one_letter_code
_entity_poly.pdbx_strand_id
1 'polypeptide(L)'
;MKYNSKDKDSIREYARKLLNSSLREFYGQELTHRFNNRKAKGRLGQVIEEEFFGYKVNSNKEADFKEASIELKVAPLKAIKVKEKSSLLREQKGISAKERIVLSIIDYMEVAKETWDNNSLMKKCRELLLMFYLNEKDVAVEDLKFELINLWTPSDEDMKVIEQDWNIIVNKVKEGRAEEISEGDTLYLGACTKGSTADKSKRKQPFSDVEAPQRAFCLKRSYVDSIIEELMVRESYIHHEKYKSVSDKIKEVSFDKA
;
A
#
# COMPACT_ATOMS: atom_id res chain seq x y z
N MET A 1 -24.03 -2.58 -7.66
CA MET A 1 -22.64 -2.68 -7.19
C MET A 1 -22.58 -2.12 -5.78
N LYS A 2 -21.64 -2.65 -4.95
CA LYS A 2 -21.49 -2.22 -3.55
C LYS A 2 -20.84 -0.82 -3.40
N TYR A 3 -20.20 -0.31 -4.47
CA TYR A 3 -19.51 0.98 -4.59
C TYR A 3 -19.39 1.38 -6.07
N ASN A 4 -19.04 2.64 -6.34
CA ASN A 4 -18.74 3.13 -7.69
C ASN A 4 -17.22 3.04 -7.94
N SER A 5 -16.80 2.11 -8.83
CA SER A 5 -15.37 1.86 -9.14
C SER A 5 -14.67 3.00 -9.92
N LYS A 6 -15.42 4.02 -10.35
CA LYS A 6 -14.89 5.21 -11.04
C LYS A 6 -14.67 6.39 -10.09
N ASP A 7 -15.22 6.31 -8.89
CA ASP A 7 -15.23 7.39 -7.89
C ASP A 7 -14.31 7.03 -6.72
N LYS A 8 -13.27 7.83 -6.53
CA LYS A 8 -12.25 7.65 -5.52
C LYS A 8 -12.82 7.67 -4.10
N ASP A 9 -13.73 8.58 -3.82
CA ASP A 9 -14.36 8.68 -2.51
C ASP A 9 -15.27 7.48 -2.25
N SER A 10 -16.03 7.02 -3.25
CA SER A 10 -16.84 5.81 -3.14
C SER A 10 -16.00 4.56 -2.87
N ILE A 11 -14.83 4.43 -3.54
CA ILE A 11 -13.87 3.33 -3.31
C ILE A 11 -13.34 3.39 -1.89
N ARG A 12 -12.86 4.57 -1.44
CA ARG A 12 -12.33 4.78 -0.09
C ARG A 12 -13.37 4.48 0.99
N GLU A 13 -14.55 5.05 0.89
CA GLU A 13 -15.62 4.84 1.87
C GLU A 13 -16.05 3.37 1.94
N TYR A 14 -16.06 2.67 0.80
CA TYR A 14 -16.33 1.24 0.81
C TYR A 14 -15.23 0.45 1.51
N ALA A 15 -13.94 0.75 1.22
CA ALA A 15 -12.79 0.14 1.88
C ALA A 15 -12.84 0.34 3.41
N ARG A 16 -13.20 1.54 3.85
CA ARG A 16 -13.28 1.93 5.28
C ARG A 16 -14.32 1.17 6.08
N LYS A 17 -15.22 0.43 5.44
CA LYS A 17 -16.13 -0.50 6.15
C LYS A 17 -15.40 -1.61 6.89
N LEU A 18 -14.14 -1.90 6.50
CA LEU A 18 -13.27 -2.84 7.20
C LEU A 18 -12.42 -2.18 8.30
N LEU A 19 -12.45 -0.85 8.45
CA LEU A 19 -11.65 -0.17 9.49
C LEU A 19 -12.06 -0.65 10.89
N ASN A 20 -11.07 -1.01 11.71
CA ASN A 20 -11.21 -1.61 13.05
C ASN A 20 -11.95 -2.96 13.05
N SER A 21 -12.06 -3.62 11.91
CA SER A 21 -12.76 -4.89 11.75
C SER A 21 -11.90 -5.91 11.00
N SER A 22 -12.26 -7.18 11.11
CA SER A 22 -11.71 -8.27 10.33
C SER A 22 -12.68 -8.70 9.23
N LEU A 23 -12.21 -9.55 8.30
CA LEU A 23 -13.10 -10.13 7.29
C LEU A 23 -14.18 -11.03 7.94
N ARG A 24 -13.81 -11.76 9.01
CA ARG A 24 -14.78 -12.60 9.73
C ARG A 24 -15.87 -11.75 10.40
N GLU A 25 -15.50 -10.65 11.03
CA GLU A 25 -16.48 -9.73 11.63
C GLU A 25 -17.39 -9.10 10.57
N PHE A 26 -16.84 -8.77 9.39
CA PHE A 26 -17.60 -8.15 8.30
C PHE A 26 -18.57 -9.10 7.59
N TYR A 27 -18.15 -10.34 7.31
CA TYR A 27 -18.96 -11.32 6.56
C TYR A 27 -19.72 -12.30 7.43
N GLY A 28 -19.35 -12.43 8.72
CA GLY A 28 -19.95 -13.42 9.63
C GLY A 28 -19.78 -14.85 9.10
N GLN A 29 -20.87 -15.63 9.17
CA GLN A 29 -20.86 -17.05 8.76
C GLN A 29 -20.69 -17.28 7.26
N GLU A 30 -20.97 -16.28 6.41
CA GLU A 30 -20.79 -16.39 4.95
C GLU A 30 -19.33 -16.57 4.55
N LEU A 31 -18.39 -16.23 5.45
CA LEU A 31 -16.95 -16.30 5.17
C LEU A 31 -16.42 -17.73 5.07
N THR A 32 -16.98 -18.68 5.82
CA THR A 32 -16.48 -20.06 5.92
C THR A 32 -16.42 -20.80 4.59
N HIS A 33 -17.33 -20.50 3.66
CA HIS A 33 -17.37 -21.12 2.32
C HIS A 33 -16.31 -20.57 1.38
N ARG A 34 -15.82 -19.37 1.61
CA ARG A 34 -14.93 -18.62 0.70
C ARG A 34 -13.44 -18.89 0.96
N PHE A 35 -13.07 -19.25 2.20
CA PHE A 35 -11.67 -19.42 2.63
C PHE A 35 -11.11 -20.83 2.57
N ASN A 36 -11.96 -21.88 2.50
CA ASN A 36 -11.55 -23.28 2.67
C ASN A 36 -10.57 -23.85 1.64
N ASN A 37 -10.32 -23.17 0.49
CA ASN A 37 -9.53 -23.73 -0.60
C ASN A 37 -8.21 -23.01 -0.94
N ARG A 38 -7.74 -22.05 -0.15
CA ARG A 38 -6.58 -21.23 -0.53
C ARG A 38 -5.41 -21.33 0.46
N LYS A 39 -4.39 -22.08 0.07
CA LYS A 39 -3.07 -22.08 0.75
C LYS A 39 -2.25 -20.95 0.11
N ALA A 40 -1.71 -19.98 0.88
CA ALA A 40 -0.41 -19.36 0.65
C ALA A 40 -0.26 -17.90 1.13
N LYS A 41 0.98 -17.41 1.15
CA LYS A 41 1.39 -16.03 1.37
C LYS A 41 0.75 -15.10 0.31
N GLY A 42 0.26 -13.94 0.73
CA GLY A 42 -0.47 -13.00 -0.15
C GLY A 42 -2.00 -13.18 -0.17
N ARG A 43 -2.50 -14.13 0.59
CA ARG A 43 -3.92 -14.55 0.61
C ARG A 43 -4.87 -13.41 0.97
N LEU A 44 -4.53 -12.56 1.96
CA LEU A 44 -5.43 -11.50 2.39
C LEU A 44 -5.66 -10.46 1.28
N GLY A 45 -4.60 -10.03 0.58
CA GLY A 45 -4.73 -9.12 -0.56
C GLY A 45 -5.67 -9.67 -1.64
N GLN A 46 -5.45 -10.92 -2.08
CA GLN A 46 -6.31 -11.56 -3.08
C GLN A 46 -7.77 -11.68 -2.65
N VAL A 47 -8.01 -11.99 -1.36
CA VAL A 47 -9.39 -12.04 -0.84
C VAL A 47 -10.03 -10.66 -0.83
N ILE A 48 -9.29 -9.62 -0.47
CA ILE A 48 -9.78 -8.24 -0.57
C ILE A 48 -10.13 -7.88 -2.01
N GLU A 49 -9.27 -8.21 -2.96
CA GLU A 49 -9.52 -7.97 -4.38
C GLU A 49 -10.77 -8.72 -4.89
N GLU A 50 -10.80 -10.05 -4.71
CA GLU A 50 -11.83 -10.91 -5.31
C GLU A 50 -13.17 -10.88 -4.56
N GLU A 51 -13.13 -10.95 -3.23
CA GLU A 51 -14.35 -11.15 -2.43
C GLU A 51 -14.92 -9.83 -1.91
N PHE A 52 -14.05 -8.92 -1.46
CA PHE A 52 -14.51 -7.66 -0.92
C PHE A 52 -14.84 -6.66 -2.03
N PHE A 53 -13.90 -6.39 -2.93
CA PHE A 53 -14.11 -5.48 -4.05
C PHE A 53 -14.79 -6.14 -5.27
N GLY A 54 -14.68 -7.45 -5.43
CA GLY A 54 -15.37 -8.21 -6.47
C GLY A 54 -14.74 -8.14 -7.84
N TYR A 55 -13.43 -7.89 -7.94
CA TYR A 55 -12.71 -7.98 -9.20
C TYR A 55 -11.70 -9.14 -9.23
N LYS A 56 -11.39 -9.63 -10.43
CA LYS A 56 -10.42 -10.72 -10.58
C LYS A 56 -9.01 -10.20 -10.45
N VAL A 57 -8.21 -10.89 -9.62
CA VAL A 57 -6.77 -10.66 -9.56
C VAL A 57 -6.19 -10.77 -10.95
N ASN A 58 -5.46 -9.77 -11.37
CA ASN A 58 -4.77 -9.75 -12.64
C ASN A 58 -3.34 -9.24 -12.49
N SER A 59 -2.49 -9.55 -13.46
CA SER A 59 -1.10 -9.07 -13.54
C SER A 59 -0.95 -7.92 -14.54
N ASN A 60 -2.03 -7.18 -14.82
CA ASN A 60 -2.03 -6.12 -15.80
C ASN A 60 -1.09 -4.97 -15.40
N LYS A 61 -0.62 -4.25 -16.42
CA LYS A 61 0.18 -3.03 -16.26
C LYS A 61 -0.63 -1.82 -15.77
N GLU A 62 -1.96 -1.96 -15.69
CA GLU A 62 -2.92 -0.92 -15.25
C GLU A 62 -3.21 -1.05 -13.75
N ALA A 63 -3.66 0.03 -13.13
CA ALA A 63 -4.11 0.05 -11.74
C ALA A 63 -5.36 -0.83 -11.52
N ASP A 64 -5.56 -1.32 -10.31
CA ASP A 64 -6.67 -2.22 -9.95
C ASP A 64 -8.03 -1.58 -10.18
N PHE A 65 -8.18 -0.31 -9.82
CA PHE A 65 -9.34 0.53 -10.17
C PHE A 65 -8.98 1.41 -11.36
N LYS A 66 -8.98 0.82 -12.54
CA LYS A 66 -8.49 1.43 -13.79
C LYS A 66 -9.06 2.83 -14.04
N GLU A 67 -10.38 2.99 -13.94
CA GLU A 67 -11.09 4.23 -14.27
C GLU A 67 -10.85 5.33 -13.24
N ALA A 68 -10.57 4.96 -11.98
CA ALA A 68 -10.19 5.86 -10.90
C ALA A 68 -8.68 6.06 -10.81
N SER A 69 -7.88 5.27 -11.55
CA SER A 69 -6.39 5.27 -11.50
C SER A 69 -5.83 5.00 -10.09
N ILE A 70 -6.45 4.07 -9.35
CA ILE A 70 -6.06 3.69 -7.99
C ILE A 70 -5.55 2.25 -7.99
N GLU A 71 -4.38 2.04 -7.43
CA GLU A 71 -3.82 0.70 -7.15
C GLU A 71 -4.10 0.32 -5.70
N LEU A 72 -4.60 -0.88 -5.45
CA LEU A 72 -4.82 -1.42 -4.11
C LEU A 72 -3.55 -2.04 -3.55
N LYS A 73 -3.24 -1.72 -2.29
CA LYS A 73 -2.17 -2.38 -1.54
C LYS A 73 -2.66 -2.75 -0.14
N VAL A 74 -2.67 -4.05 0.15
CA VAL A 74 -2.96 -4.60 1.47
C VAL A 74 -1.63 -4.96 2.11
N ALA A 75 -1.29 -4.32 3.23
CA ALA A 75 0.04 -4.40 3.83
C ALA A 75 -0.01 -4.65 5.35
N PRO A 76 0.90 -5.49 5.90
CA PRO A 76 0.92 -5.80 7.31
C PRO A 76 1.61 -4.72 8.14
N LEU A 77 1.01 -4.40 9.27
CA LEU A 77 1.64 -3.73 10.40
C LEU A 77 2.20 -4.77 11.37
N LYS A 78 3.14 -4.38 12.19
CA LYS A 78 3.61 -5.12 13.36
C LYS A 78 3.42 -4.29 14.62
N ALA A 79 3.13 -4.96 15.72
CA ALA A 79 3.16 -4.34 17.03
C ALA A 79 4.61 -3.98 17.40
N ILE A 80 4.78 -2.80 18.01
CA ILE A 80 6.01 -2.34 18.63
C ILE A 80 5.70 -1.86 20.05
N LYS A 81 6.74 -1.65 20.86
CA LYS A 81 6.56 -1.09 22.21
C LYS A 81 5.93 0.29 22.12
N VAL A 82 4.83 0.50 22.84
CA VAL A 82 4.18 1.81 22.96
C VAL A 82 5.12 2.83 23.57
N LYS A 83 5.17 4.02 23.00
CA LYS A 83 5.96 5.16 23.47
C LYS A 83 5.03 6.36 23.67
N GLU A 84 4.37 6.43 24.80
CA GLU A 84 3.35 7.45 25.14
C GLU A 84 3.85 8.89 24.98
N LYS A 85 5.14 9.14 25.23
CA LYS A 85 5.76 10.47 25.11
C LYS A 85 6.36 10.76 23.73
N SER A 86 6.19 9.87 22.75
CA SER A 86 6.65 10.13 21.38
C SER A 86 5.84 11.25 20.72
N SER A 87 6.48 12.01 19.84
CA SER A 87 5.78 12.93 18.94
C SER A 87 5.08 12.22 17.78
N LEU A 88 5.38 10.91 17.56
CA LEU A 88 4.82 10.12 16.46
C LEU A 88 3.62 9.32 16.93
N LEU A 89 2.47 9.53 16.28
CA LEU A 89 1.20 8.84 16.59
C LEU A 89 1.31 7.32 16.45
N ARG A 90 2.02 6.83 15.42
CA ARG A 90 2.24 5.40 15.22
C ARG A 90 3.02 4.75 16.38
N GLU A 91 3.97 5.47 16.97
CA GLU A 91 4.71 5.00 18.16
C GLU A 91 3.85 5.04 19.43
N GLN A 92 3.01 6.07 19.57
CA GLN A 92 2.02 6.12 20.65
C GLN A 92 1.00 4.99 20.53
N LYS A 93 0.56 4.66 19.30
CA LYS A 93 -0.34 3.53 19.05
C LYS A 93 0.38 2.17 19.11
N GLY A 94 1.71 2.14 19.15
CA GLY A 94 2.49 0.91 19.21
C GLY A 94 2.50 0.10 17.92
N ILE A 95 2.48 0.75 16.76
CA ILE A 95 2.49 0.11 15.43
C ILE A 95 3.61 0.64 14.53
N SER A 96 4.03 -0.18 13.58
CA SER A 96 5.02 0.15 12.55
C SER A 96 4.78 -0.73 11.33
N ALA A 97 5.26 -0.32 10.16
CA ALA A 97 5.28 -1.18 8.99
C ALA A 97 6.02 -2.48 9.30
N LYS A 98 5.45 -3.63 8.97
CA LYS A 98 6.13 -4.91 9.11
C LYS A 98 7.15 -5.12 7.99
N GLU A 99 6.79 -4.72 6.77
CA GLU A 99 7.60 -4.90 5.57
C GLU A 99 7.41 -3.72 4.59
N ARG A 100 8.17 -3.76 3.49
CA ARG A 100 8.02 -2.85 2.35
C ARG A 100 6.71 -3.10 1.61
N ILE A 101 6.21 -2.11 0.87
CA ILE A 101 5.07 -2.27 -0.03
C ILE A 101 5.59 -2.48 -1.45
N VAL A 102 5.33 -3.66 -2.01
CA VAL A 102 5.70 -3.97 -3.40
C VAL A 102 4.70 -3.32 -4.34
N LEU A 103 5.22 -2.59 -5.34
CA LEU A 103 4.43 -1.85 -6.31
C LEU A 103 4.25 -2.64 -7.62
N SER A 104 5.33 -2.84 -8.37
CA SER A 104 5.30 -3.53 -9.66
C SER A 104 6.61 -4.24 -9.96
N ILE A 105 6.55 -5.32 -10.75
CA ILE A 105 7.75 -6.01 -11.26
C ILE A 105 8.50 -5.07 -12.21
N ILE A 106 9.82 -5.06 -12.14
CA ILE A 106 10.69 -4.33 -13.06
C ILE A 106 10.95 -5.23 -14.27
N ASP A 107 10.41 -4.85 -15.41
CA ASP A 107 10.79 -5.40 -16.70
C ASP A 107 11.99 -4.61 -17.22
N TYR A 108 13.19 -5.20 -17.12
CA TYR A 108 14.43 -4.51 -17.49
C TYR A 108 14.47 -4.06 -18.94
N MET A 109 13.88 -4.83 -19.85
CA MET A 109 13.86 -4.50 -21.28
C MET A 109 12.94 -3.32 -21.58
N GLU A 110 11.81 -3.22 -20.87
CA GLU A 110 10.86 -2.14 -21.05
C GLU A 110 11.26 -0.87 -20.28
N VAL A 111 11.68 -1.01 -19.01
CA VAL A 111 12.02 0.15 -18.17
C VAL A 111 13.22 0.94 -18.72
N ALA A 112 14.14 0.29 -19.44
CA ALA A 112 15.25 0.95 -20.11
C ALA A 112 14.82 1.96 -21.20
N LYS A 113 13.60 1.82 -21.73
CA LYS A 113 13.02 2.70 -22.76
C LYS A 113 12.21 3.83 -22.14
N GLU A 114 11.93 3.76 -20.84
CA GLU A 114 11.10 4.73 -20.15
C GLU A 114 11.86 6.01 -19.78
N THR A 115 11.08 7.09 -19.63
CA THR A 115 11.51 8.35 -19.00
C THR A 115 10.65 8.57 -17.77
N TRP A 116 11.08 9.46 -16.87
CA TRP A 116 10.28 9.77 -15.68
C TRP A 116 8.87 10.25 -16.02
N ASP A 117 8.71 11.13 -16.98
CA ASP A 117 7.41 11.67 -17.38
C ASP A 117 6.48 10.63 -18.03
N ASN A 118 7.04 9.52 -18.51
CA ASN A 118 6.30 8.46 -19.18
C ASN A 118 6.77 7.08 -18.75
N ASN A 119 6.55 6.74 -17.47
CA ASN A 119 6.94 5.46 -16.89
C ASN A 119 5.73 4.63 -16.46
N SER A 120 5.90 3.31 -16.50
CA SER A 120 4.85 2.34 -16.16
C SER A 120 4.54 2.33 -14.66
N LEU A 121 5.53 2.63 -13.79
CA LEU A 121 5.35 2.66 -12.35
C LEU A 121 4.33 3.72 -11.94
N MET A 122 4.52 4.97 -12.40
CA MET A 122 3.63 6.09 -12.04
C MET A 122 2.25 5.98 -12.69
N LYS A 123 2.16 5.38 -13.89
CA LYS A 123 0.86 5.07 -14.51
C LYS A 123 0.01 4.14 -13.66
N LYS A 124 0.66 3.19 -12.95
CA LYS A 124 -0.02 2.20 -12.12
C LYS A 124 -0.17 2.64 -10.68
N CYS A 125 0.86 3.23 -10.09
CA CYS A 125 1.00 3.36 -8.65
C CYS A 125 1.07 4.81 -8.15
N ARG A 126 0.62 5.79 -8.94
CA ARG A 126 0.63 7.20 -8.53
C ARG A 126 -0.29 7.47 -7.34
N GLU A 127 -1.43 6.79 -7.29
CA GLU A 127 -2.36 6.86 -6.18
C GLU A 127 -2.65 5.45 -5.66
N LEU A 128 -2.51 5.26 -4.37
CA LEU A 128 -2.68 3.97 -3.70
C LEU A 128 -3.86 4.00 -2.75
N LEU A 129 -4.70 2.97 -2.79
CA LEU A 129 -5.58 2.63 -1.69
C LEU A 129 -4.79 1.72 -0.74
N LEU A 130 -4.35 2.28 0.37
CA LEU A 130 -3.59 1.56 1.39
C LEU A 130 -4.53 1.01 2.46
N MET A 131 -4.50 -0.32 2.62
CA MET A 131 -5.25 -1.04 3.64
C MET A 131 -4.25 -1.76 4.56
N PHE A 132 -4.00 -1.21 5.73
CA PHE A 132 -3.06 -1.76 6.70
C PHE A 132 -3.78 -2.60 7.75
N TYR A 133 -3.31 -3.83 7.95
CA TYR A 133 -3.82 -4.74 8.98
C TYR A 133 -2.73 -5.09 10.01
N LEU A 134 -3.13 -5.29 11.26
CA LEU A 134 -2.21 -5.73 12.30
C LEU A 134 -1.90 -7.22 12.11
N ASN A 135 -0.63 -7.54 11.85
CA ASN A 135 -0.19 -8.92 11.71
C ASN A 135 0.13 -9.50 13.10
N GLU A 136 -0.78 -10.28 13.62
CA GLU A 136 -0.62 -10.97 14.87
C GLU A 136 -0.24 -12.44 14.63
N LYS A 137 0.67 -12.95 15.49
CA LYS A 137 1.09 -14.35 15.43
C LYS A 137 -0.07 -15.25 15.90
N ASP A 138 -0.24 -16.38 15.22
CA ASP A 138 -1.24 -17.41 15.55
C ASP A 138 -2.71 -16.96 15.41
N VAL A 139 -2.95 -15.79 14.79
CA VAL A 139 -4.29 -15.32 14.39
C VAL A 139 -4.55 -15.76 12.96
N ALA A 140 -5.75 -16.28 12.69
CA ALA A 140 -6.15 -16.66 11.34
C ALA A 140 -6.23 -15.42 10.44
N VAL A 141 -5.90 -15.57 9.15
CA VAL A 141 -5.82 -14.45 8.21
C VAL A 141 -7.13 -13.67 8.10
N GLU A 142 -8.26 -14.37 8.21
CA GLU A 142 -9.60 -13.81 8.21
C GLU A 142 -9.97 -13.02 9.46
N ASP A 143 -9.22 -13.21 10.55
CA ASP A 143 -9.44 -12.56 11.84
C ASP A 143 -8.51 -11.35 12.07
N LEU A 144 -7.56 -11.12 11.15
CA LEU A 144 -6.65 -9.98 11.21
C LEU A 144 -7.42 -8.67 11.02
N LYS A 145 -7.24 -7.71 11.94
CA LYS A 145 -7.96 -6.43 11.93
C LYS A 145 -7.25 -5.38 11.10
N PHE A 146 -8.03 -4.63 10.34
CA PHE A 146 -7.55 -3.46 9.59
C PHE A 146 -7.50 -2.24 10.51
N GLU A 147 -6.31 -1.68 10.67
CA GLU A 147 -6.03 -0.58 11.60
C GLU A 147 -5.98 0.80 10.94
N LEU A 148 -5.72 0.85 9.63
CA LEU A 148 -5.60 2.09 8.87
C LEU A 148 -5.98 1.84 7.41
N ILE A 149 -6.92 2.61 6.89
CA ILE A 149 -7.39 2.51 5.51
C ILE A 149 -7.60 3.90 4.95
N ASN A 150 -6.81 4.29 3.94
CA ASN A 150 -7.00 5.56 3.25
C ASN A 150 -6.38 5.56 1.85
N LEU A 151 -6.79 6.54 1.03
CA LEU A 151 -6.08 6.90 -0.18
C LEU A 151 -4.79 7.65 0.18
N TRP A 152 -3.75 7.37 -0.56
CA TRP A 152 -2.46 8.04 -0.41
C TRP A 152 -1.84 8.35 -1.78
N THR A 153 -1.30 9.54 -1.89
CA THR A 153 -0.51 10.03 -3.03
C THR A 153 0.72 10.70 -2.47
N PRO A 154 1.92 10.47 -3.01
CA PRO A 154 3.12 11.18 -2.58
C PRO A 154 2.94 12.69 -2.64
N SER A 155 3.51 13.41 -1.67
CA SER A 155 3.65 14.87 -1.76
C SER A 155 4.58 15.27 -2.92
N ASP A 156 4.58 16.53 -3.31
CA ASP A 156 5.49 17.02 -4.36
C ASP A 156 6.97 16.87 -3.95
N GLU A 157 7.27 17.01 -2.67
CA GLU A 157 8.60 16.79 -2.09
C GLU A 157 8.99 15.31 -2.17
N ASP A 158 8.10 14.42 -1.74
CA ASP A 158 8.34 12.97 -1.81
C ASP A 158 8.47 12.50 -3.26
N MET A 159 7.68 13.09 -4.16
CA MET A 159 7.75 12.75 -5.59
C MET A 159 9.12 13.04 -6.19
N LYS A 160 9.78 14.14 -5.78
CA LYS A 160 11.15 14.44 -6.20
C LYS A 160 12.16 13.39 -5.74
N VAL A 161 12.00 12.87 -4.52
CA VAL A 161 12.85 11.81 -3.99
C VAL A 161 12.58 10.50 -4.72
N ILE A 162 11.31 10.17 -4.96
CA ILE A 162 10.91 8.97 -5.71
C ILE A 162 11.44 9.02 -7.15
N GLU A 163 11.43 10.20 -7.79
CA GLU A 163 12.02 10.41 -9.11
C GLU A 163 13.54 10.16 -9.11
N GLN A 164 14.25 10.71 -8.13
CA GLN A 164 15.70 10.48 -7.98
C GLN A 164 15.99 8.99 -7.80
N ASP A 165 15.27 8.31 -6.92
CA ASP A 165 15.39 6.88 -6.67
C ASP A 165 15.10 6.05 -7.92
N TRP A 166 14.05 6.39 -8.66
CA TRP A 166 13.69 5.75 -9.92
C TRP A 166 14.82 5.89 -10.95
N ASN A 167 15.36 7.11 -11.10
CA ASN A 167 16.47 7.39 -12.01
C ASN A 167 17.71 6.59 -11.64
N ILE A 168 18.07 6.46 -10.36
CA ILE A 168 19.20 5.65 -9.90
C ILE A 168 19.03 4.18 -10.34
N ILE A 169 17.84 3.62 -10.11
CA ILE A 169 17.53 2.22 -10.48
C ILE A 169 17.58 2.05 -11.99
N VAL A 170 16.90 2.92 -12.74
CA VAL A 170 16.74 2.78 -14.19
C VAL A 170 18.04 3.07 -14.93
N ASN A 171 18.86 3.98 -14.45
CA ASN A 171 20.19 4.23 -15.04
C ASN A 171 21.10 3.01 -14.94
N LYS A 172 21.11 2.28 -13.81
CA LYS A 172 21.84 0.99 -13.72
C LYS A 172 21.35 0.00 -14.77
N VAL A 173 20.04 -0.06 -15.03
CA VAL A 173 19.48 -0.91 -16.09
C VAL A 173 19.93 -0.44 -17.48
N LYS A 174 19.89 0.86 -17.76
CA LYS A 174 20.33 1.46 -19.04
C LYS A 174 21.83 1.29 -19.30
N GLU A 175 22.62 1.12 -18.25
CA GLU A 175 24.06 0.88 -18.31
C GLU A 175 24.42 -0.63 -18.37
N GLY A 176 23.42 -1.52 -18.41
CA GLY A 176 23.65 -2.98 -18.42
C GLY A 176 24.16 -3.52 -17.08
N ARG A 177 23.85 -2.87 -15.98
CA ARG A 177 24.30 -3.18 -14.61
C ARG A 177 23.16 -3.45 -13.64
N ALA A 178 22.05 -4.05 -14.14
CA ALA A 178 20.88 -4.31 -13.30
C ALA A 178 21.15 -5.31 -12.16
N GLU A 179 22.16 -6.18 -12.28
CA GLU A 179 22.61 -7.08 -11.22
C GLU A 179 23.20 -6.33 -10.01
N GLU A 180 23.73 -5.14 -10.22
CA GLU A 180 24.31 -4.29 -9.17
C GLU A 180 23.27 -3.47 -8.39
N ILE A 181 22.00 -3.51 -8.78
CA ILE A 181 20.96 -2.77 -8.06
C ILE A 181 20.86 -3.26 -6.62
N SER A 182 20.94 -2.34 -5.66
CA SER A 182 20.85 -2.60 -4.23
C SER A 182 19.74 -1.76 -3.57
N GLU A 183 19.16 -2.27 -2.51
CA GLU A 183 18.23 -1.48 -1.67
C GLU A 183 18.91 -0.30 -0.96
N GLY A 184 20.24 -0.38 -0.77
CA GLY A 184 21.02 0.71 -0.19
C GLY A 184 21.20 1.92 -1.09
N ASP A 185 20.93 1.78 -2.40
CA ASP A 185 21.16 2.84 -3.39
C ASP A 185 20.15 4.01 -3.30
N THR A 186 19.01 3.80 -2.68
CA THR A 186 17.83 4.68 -2.77
C THR A 186 17.27 5.01 -1.38
N LEU A 187 16.36 5.99 -1.30
CA LEU A 187 15.76 6.46 -0.04
C LEU A 187 14.32 5.98 0.17
N TYR A 188 13.40 6.26 -0.74
CA TYR A 188 11.97 5.96 -0.63
C TYR A 188 11.53 4.81 -1.53
N LEU A 189 11.90 4.86 -2.80
CA LEU A 189 11.63 3.80 -3.77
C LEU A 189 12.82 2.84 -3.82
N GLY A 190 12.57 1.57 -3.56
CA GLY A 190 13.59 0.52 -3.65
C GLY A 190 13.31 -0.47 -4.78
N ALA A 191 14.27 -1.35 -5.04
CA ALA A 191 14.15 -2.46 -5.97
C ALA A 191 14.38 -3.78 -5.23
N CYS A 192 13.30 -4.37 -4.70
CA CYS A 192 13.38 -5.61 -3.94
C CYS A 192 13.46 -6.84 -4.86
N THR A 193 14.22 -7.86 -4.45
CA THR A 193 14.30 -9.14 -5.17
C THR A 193 12.96 -9.88 -5.16
N LYS A 194 12.62 -10.51 -6.28
CA LYS A 194 11.46 -11.37 -6.48
C LYS A 194 11.87 -12.74 -6.96
N GLY A 195 11.22 -13.77 -6.43
CA GLY A 195 11.48 -15.17 -6.79
C GLY A 195 11.81 -16.04 -5.58
N SER A 196 11.57 -17.34 -5.71
CA SER A 196 11.75 -18.31 -4.61
C SER A 196 13.19 -18.81 -4.47
N THR A 197 14.00 -18.73 -5.52
CA THR A 197 15.42 -19.12 -5.54
C THR A 197 16.22 -18.20 -6.45
N ALA A 198 17.48 -17.93 -6.10
CA ALA A 198 18.35 -17.03 -6.84
C ALA A 198 18.49 -17.42 -8.34
N ASP A 199 18.63 -18.71 -8.64
CA ASP A 199 18.87 -19.17 -10.01
C ASP A 199 17.63 -19.16 -10.90
N LYS A 200 16.43 -19.38 -10.34
CA LYS A 200 15.18 -19.40 -11.12
C LYS A 200 14.59 -18.00 -11.35
N SER A 201 15.14 -16.99 -10.70
CA SER A 201 14.62 -15.62 -10.75
C SER A 201 15.48 -14.67 -11.59
N LYS A 202 16.49 -15.18 -12.31
CA LYS A 202 17.28 -14.36 -13.21
C LYS A 202 16.51 -13.94 -14.46
N ARG A 203 16.79 -12.74 -14.95
CA ARG A 203 16.17 -12.14 -16.14
C ARG A 203 17.23 -11.48 -16.99
N LYS A 204 17.03 -11.53 -18.30
CA LYS A 204 17.84 -10.77 -19.26
C LYS A 204 17.66 -9.26 -18.99
N GLN A 205 18.74 -8.52 -19.22
CA GLN A 205 18.76 -7.07 -19.16
C GLN A 205 19.27 -6.51 -20.51
N PRO A 206 18.99 -5.25 -20.85
CA PRO A 206 19.55 -4.62 -22.03
C PRO A 206 21.05 -4.35 -21.83
N PHE A 207 21.78 -4.30 -22.93
CA PHE A 207 23.20 -3.88 -23.00
C PHE A 207 24.20 -4.73 -22.17
N SER A 208 23.81 -5.95 -21.78
CA SER A 208 24.69 -6.87 -21.04
C SER A 208 24.26 -8.33 -21.29
N ASP A 209 25.22 -9.23 -21.36
CA ASP A 209 24.99 -10.67 -21.40
C ASP A 209 24.81 -11.26 -19.99
N VAL A 210 25.06 -10.47 -18.95
CA VAL A 210 24.88 -10.88 -17.55
C VAL A 210 23.41 -10.80 -17.19
N GLU A 211 22.84 -11.91 -16.74
CA GLU A 211 21.46 -11.93 -16.23
C GLU A 211 21.39 -11.33 -14.83
N ALA A 212 20.40 -10.47 -14.58
CA ALA A 212 20.15 -9.85 -13.29
C ALA A 212 19.03 -10.56 -12.50
N PRO A 213 19.05 -10.58 -11.15
CA PRO A 213 17.96 -11.07 -10.34
C PRO A 213 16.66 -10.32 -10.64
N GLN A 214 15.54 -11.02 -10.76
CA GLN A 214 14.24 -10.35 -10.92
C GLN A 214 13.95 -9.45 -9.72
N ARG A 215 13.59 -8.20 -9.99
CA ARG A 215 13.26 -7.20 -8.97
C ARG A 215 11.87 -6.62 -9.19
N ALA A 216 11.35 -6.00 -8.15
CA ALA A 216 10.15 -5.19 -8.20
C ALA A 216 10.41 -3.85 -7.52
N PHE A 217 9.83 -2.79 -8.06
CA PHE A 217 9.74 -1.52 -7.35
C PHE A 217 8.95 -1.71 -6.06
N CYS A 218 9.41 -1.09 -4.99
CA CYS A 218 8.74 -1.13 -3.69
C CYS A 218 8.95 0.18 -2.92
N LEU A 219 7.97 0.58 -2.13
CA LEU A 219 8.19 1.60 -1.11
C LEU A 219 8.97 0.98 0.05
N LYS A 220 10.09 1.58 0.42
CA LYS A 220 10.97 1.07 1.48
C LYS A 220 10.25 1.13 2.82
N ARG A 221 10.53 0.18 3.70
CA ARG A 221 9.84 0.07 4.99
C ARG A 221 9.91 1.34 5.82
N SER A 222 11.06 2.04 5.85
CA SER A 222 11.21 3.32 6.56
C SER A 222 10.27 4.39 6.02
N TYR A 223 10.12 4.45 4.70
CA TYR A 223 9.19 5.39 4.07
C TYR A 223 7.73 5.00 4.30
N VAL A 224 7.41 3.70 4.31
CA VAL A 224 6.06 3.23 4.70
C VAL A 224 5.72 3.65 6.13
N ASP A 225 6.67 3.66 7.06
CA ASP A 225 6.47 4.19 8.42
C ASP A 225 6.11 5.69 8.41
N SER A 226 6.70 6.49 7.53
CA SER A 226 6.35 7.90 7.35
C SER A 226 4.95 8.08 6.76
N ILE A 227 4.58 7.25 5.78
CA ILE A 227 3.22 7.24 5.21
C ILE A 227 2.17 6.89 6.27
N ILE A 228 2.44 5.89 7.12
CA ILE A 228 1.54 5.52 8.22
C ILE A 228 1.35 6.70 9.16
N GLU A 229 2.43 7.39 9.54
CA GLU A 229 2.37 8.57 10.40
C GLU A 229 1.52 9.68 9.77
N GLU A 230 1.78 10.01 8.50
CA GLU A 230 1.03 11.01 7.74
C GLU A 230 -0.48 10.69 7.72
N LEU A 231 -0.85 9.45 7.40
CA LEU A 231 -2.24 9.02 7.34
C LEU A 231 -2.91 9.09 8.72
N MET A 232 -2.21 8.73 9.79
CA MET A 232 -2.74 8.83 11.16
C MET A 232 -2.95 10.27 11.59
N VAL A 233 -2.04 11.18 11.24
CA VAL A 233 -2.20 12.62 11.48
C VAL A 233 -3.44 13.15 10.75
N ARG A 234 -3.61 12.83 9.47
CA ARG A 234 -4.80 13.20 8.69
C ARG A 234 -6.09 12.71 9.33
N GLU A 235 -6.13 11.45 9.78
CA GLU A 235 -7.30 10.87 10.47
C GLU A 235 -7.60 11.61 11.78
N SER A 236 -6.60 11.96 12.57
CA SER A 236 -6.79 12.67 13.84
C SER A 236 -7.37 14.07 13.63
N TYR A 237 -6.95 14.80 12.61
CA TYR A 237 -7.52 16.09 12.24
C TYR A 237 -9.00 15.97 11.83
N ILE A 238 -9.34 14.99 10.99
CA ILE A 238 -10.72 14.75 10.56
C ILE A 238 -11.63 14.45 11.76
N HIS A 239 -11.16 13.64 12.71
CA HIS A 239 -11.91 13.36 13.93
C HIS A 239 -12.09 14.61 14.78
N HIS A 240 -11.05 15.41 14.95
CA HIS A 240 -11.12 16.65 15.76
C HIS A 240 -12.11 17.67 15.18
N GLU A 241 -12.06 17.92 13.88
CA GLU A 241 -13.01 18.79 13.16
C GLU A 241 -14.46 18.30 13.29
N LYS A 242 -14.68 16.97 13.14
CA LYS A 242 -16.01 16.37 13.30
C LYS A 242 -16.56 16.52 14.71
N TYR A 243 -15.73 16.33 15.75
CA TYR A 243 -16.12 16.56 17.15
C TYR A 243 -16.38 18.04 17.44
N LYS A 244 -15.59 18.94 16.89
CA LYS A 244 -15.77 20.38 17.01
C LYS A 244 -17.11 20.83 16.43
N SER A 245 -17.45 20.39 15.19
CA SER A 245 -18.72 20.71 14.54
C SER A 245 -19.95 20.15 15.27
N VAL A 246 -19.83 18.98 15.90
CA VAL A 246 -20.89 18.39 16.73
C VAL A 246 -21.05 19.16 18.05
N SER A 247 -19.94 19.53 18.69
CA SER A 247 -19.95 20.34 19.92
C SER A 247 -20.56 21.73 19.69
N ASP A 248 -20.27 22.36 18.56
CA ASP A 248 -20.81 23.66 18.19
C ASP A 248 -22.33 23.59 17.92
N LYS A 249 -22.79 22.55 17.21
CA LYS A 249 -24.23 22.29 17.02
C LYS A 249 -24.98 22.02 18.32
N ILE A 250 -24.36 21.32 19.28
CA ILE A 250 -24.96 21.09 20.60
C ILE A 250 -25.09 22.40 21.39
N LYS A 251 -24.13 23.31 21.27
CA LYS A 251 -24.20 24.64 21.90
C LYS A 251 -25.29 25.51 21.29
N GLU A 252 -25.45 25.53 19.95
CA GLU A 252 -26.53 26.27 19.28
C GLU A 252 -27.93 25.81 19.74
N VAL A 253 -28.15 24.48 19.86
CA VAL A 253 -29.43 23.92 20.33
C VAL A 253 -29.70 24.22 21.82
N SER A 254 -28.67 24.48 22.62
CA SER A 254 -28.83 24.83 24.05
C SER A 254 -29.11 26.32 24.29
N PHE A 255 -28.80 27.19 23.32
CA PHE A 255 -29.09 28.64 23.43
C PHE A 255 -30.52 29.00 22.98
N ASP A 256 -31.18 28.16 22.17
CA ASP A 256 -32.59 28.38 21.74
C ASP A 256 -33.61 27.90 22.78
N LYS A 257 -33.21 27.44 23.94
CA LYS A 257 -34.08 26.98 25.06
C LYS A 257 -33.91 27.76 26.34
N ALA A 258 -33.24 28.88 26.33
CA ALA A 258 -33.14 29.84 27.44
C ALA A 258 -33.81 31.17 27.08
#